data_df468200d9e97a57fdcb309a93c3500d
#
_entry.id   df468200d9e97a57fdcb309a93c3500d
#
_cell.length_a   1.000
_cell.length_b   1.000
_cell.length_c   1.000
_cell.angle_alpha   90.00
_cell.angle_beta   90.00
_cell.angle_gamma   90.00
#
_symmetry.space_group_name_H-M   'P 1'
#
loop_
_entity.id
_entity.type
_entity.pdbx_description
1 polymer ?
#
loop_
_entity_poly.entity_id
_entity_poly.type
_entity_poly.pdbx_seq_one_letter_code
_entity_poly.pdbx_strand_id
1 'polypeptide(L)'
;AIAGAIPVILLYNYKSNKFIIFLSSVLSILFASLSCSVFLSISYPENTLRIFSSMMGIHSLISIFEGIITIVALLSFSFIFENISSTPAKYLSVAGLFIVFLLLTPFASNLPDGLEWVAEKYNLLKENEPLFVALIPDYSFKGIQNEILSTILAGTAGILITLLISSVMMLILKAKQVKKSIQGA
;
A
#
# COMPACT_ATOMS: atom_id res chain seq x y z
N ALA A 1 -5.35 -6.75 3.89
CA ALA A 1 -5.44 -6.49 2.44
C ALA A 1 -6.84 -6.77 1.87
N ILE A 2 -7.43 -7.98 2.04
CA ILE A 2 -8.74 -8.34 1.43
C ILE A 2 -9.87 -7.42 1.89
N ALA A 3 -9.99 -7.18 3.20
CA ALA A 3 -11.03 -6.31 3.76
C ALA A 3 -10.95 -4.87 3.22
N GLY A 4 -9.74 -4.34 3.05
CA GLY A 4 -9.53 -3.02 2.46
C GLY A 4 -9.92 -2.91 0.98
N ALA A 5 -9.97 -4.01 0.24
CA ALA A 5 -10.42 -3.99 -1.15
C ALA A 5 -11.94 -3.83 -1.30
N ILE A 6 -12.72 -4.18 -0.27
CA ILE A 6 -14.20 -4.16 -0.34
C ILE A 6 -14.76 -2.78 -0.72
N PRO A 7 -14.40 -1.66 -0.06
CA PRO A 7 -14.92 -0.34 -0.44
C PRO A 7 -14.56 0.06 -1.87
N VAL A 8 -13.35 -0.27 -2.31
CA VAL A 8 -12.90 0.02 -3.68
C VAL A 8 -13.77 -0.71 -4.70
N ILE A 9 -14.05 -1.99 -4.46
CA ILE A 9 -14.90 -2.80 -5.35
C ILE A 9 -16.32 -2.25 -5.40
N LEU A 10 -16.91 -1.94 -4.24
CA LEU A 10 -18.29 -1.43 -4.15
C LEU A 10 -18.47 -0.06 -4.82
N LEU A 11 -17.46 0.79 -4.73
CA LEU A 11 -17.49 2.15 -5.27
C LEU A 11 -16.91 2.27 -6.68
N TYR A 12 -16.45 1.17 -7.26
CA TYR A 12 -15.78 1.14 -8.57
C TYR A 12 -16.59 1.76 -9.71
N ASN A 13 -17.92 1.60 -9.70
CA ASN A 13 -18.80 2.18 -10.72
C ASN A 13 -18.79 3.71 -10.72
N TYR A 14 -18.35 4.35 -9.66
CA TYR A 14 -18.30 5.81 -9.48
C TYR A 14 -16.87 6.37 -9.60
N LYS A 15 -15.96 5.63 -10.20
CA LYS A 15 -14.51 5.96 -10.31
C LYS A 15 -14.19 7.28 -11.02
N SER A 16 -15.14 7.89 -11.72
CA SER A 16 -14.98 9.22 -12.34
C SER A 16 -15.11 10.37 -11.33
N ASN A 17 -15.70 10.13 -10.17
CA ASN A 17 -15.87 11.13 -9.12
C ASN A 17 -14.68 11.11 -8.15
N LYS A 18 -13.88 12.19 -8.16
CA LYS A 18 -12.69 12.32 -7.30
C LYS A 18 -13.00 12.19 -5.81
N PHE A 19 -14.13 12.70 -5.36
CA PHE A 19 -14.57 12.57 -3.98
C PHE A 19 -14.85 11.10 -3.62
N ILE A 20 -15.45 10.34 -4.51
CA ILE A 20 -15.72 8.92 -4.29
C ILE A 20 -14.41 8.12 -4.27
N ILE A 21 -13.43 8.47 -5.10
CA ILE A 21 -12.10 7.86 -5.06
C ILE A 21 -11.44 8.14 -3.69
N PHE A 22 -11.46 9.39 -3.24
CA PHE A 22 -10.97 9.75 -1.90
C PHE A 22 -11.66 8.92 -0.82
N LEU A 23 -12.99 8.90 -0.82
CA LEU A 23 -13.78 8.16 0.15
C LEU A 23 -13.47 6.65 0.13
N SER A 24 -13.33 6.06 -1.05
CA SER A 24 -12.99 4.64 -1.19
C SER A 24 -11.62 4.32 -0.63
N SER A 25 -10.63 5.21 -0.80
CA SER A 25 -9.30 5.07 -0.22
C SER A 25 -9.35 5.14 1.31
N VAL A 26 -10.03 6.15 1.86
CA VAL A 26 -10.23 6.29 3.31
C VAL A 26 -10.91 5.05 3.90
N LEU A 27 -12.01 4.62 3.32
CA LEU A 27 -12.74 3.44 3.78
C LEU A 27 -11.91 2.16 3.66
N SER A 28 -11.07 2.04 2.62
CA SER A 28 -10.17 0.90 2.45
C SER A 28 -9.26 0.69 3.66
N ILE A 29 -8.63 1.76 4.13
CA ILE A 29 -7.73 1.73 5.29
C ILE A 29 -8.51 1.44 6.57
N LEU A 30 -9.65 2.08 6.76
CA LEU A 30 -10.49 1.86 7.94
C LEU A 30 -10.99 0.42 8.02
N PHE A 31 -11.40 -0.19 6.91
CA PHE A 31 -11.79 -1.60 6.86
C PHE A 31 -10.62 -2.55 7.12
N ALA A 32 -9.44 -2.24 6.61
CA ALA A 32 -8.22 -3.00 6.90
C ALA A 32 -7.86 -2.93 8.40
N SER A 33 -7.88 -1.73 8.98
CA SER A 33 -7.64 -1.49 10.40
C SER A 33 -8.68 -2.17 11.30
N LEU A 34 -9.96 -2.09 10.93
CA LEU A 34 -11.05 -2.77 11.64
C LEU A 34 -10.82 -4.29 11.67
N SER A 35 -10.48 -4.87 10.53
CA SER A 35 -10.20 -6.31 10.43
C SER A 35 -9.02 -6.71 11.30
N CYS A 36 -7.94 -5.92 11.28
CA CYS A 36 -6.77 -6.15 12.12
C CYS A 36 -7.14 -6.05 13.62
N SER A 37 -7.95 -5.06 14.00
CA SER A 37 -8.44 -4.90 15.37
C SER A 37 -9.25 -6.11 15.85
N VAL A 38 -10.07 -6.70 14.97
CA VAL A 38 -10.81 -7.93 15.28
C VAL A 38 -9.86 -9.09 15.60
N PHE A 39 -8.86 -9.32 14.73
CA PHE A 39 -7.89 -10.40 14.97
C PHE A 39 -7.07 -10.20 16.24
N LEU A 40 -6.61 -8.98 16.50
CA LEU A 40 -5.90 -8.67 17.74
C LEU A 40 -6.79 -8.85 18.98
N SER A 41 -8.06 -8.48 18.89
CA SER A 41 -9.01 -8.64 20.01
C SER A 41 -9.35 -10.10 20.32
N ILE A 42 -9.31 -10.96 19.32
CA ILE A 42 -9.45 -12.40 19.52
C ILE A 42 -8.22 -12.95 20.28
N SER A 43 -7.03 -12.44 19.97
CA SER A 43 -5.78 -12.85 20.62
C SER A 43 -5.60 -12.24 22.01
N TYR A 44 -6.14 -11.05 22.25
CA TYR A 44 -5.99 -10.28 23.49
C TYR A 44 -7.33 -9.70 23.95
N PRO A 45 -8.28 -10.55 24.40
CA PRO A 45 -9.65 -10.15 24.68
C PRO A 45 -9.77 -9.12 25.82
N GLU A 46 -8.84 -9.10 26.76
CA GLU A 46 -8.77 -8.13 27.86
C GLU A 46 -8.49 -6.69 27.39
N ASN A 47 -7.93 -6.52 26.21
CA ASN A 47 -7.57 -5.22 25.64
C ASN A 47 -8.48 -4.78 24.48
N THR A 48 -9.55 -5.50 24.18
CA THR A 48 -10.42 -5.29 23.01
C THR A 48 -10.79 -3.83 22.77
N LEU A 49 -11.39 -3.15 23.75
CA LEU A 49 -11.82 -1.76 23.60
C LEU A 49 -10.66 -0.79 23.34
N ARG A 50 -9.54 -1.02 24.01
CA ARG A 50 -8.33 -0.20 23.86
C ARG A 50 -7.69 -0.39 22.48
N ILE A 51 -7.64 -1.64 22.00
CA ILE A 51 -7.15 -1.98 20.67
C ILE A 51 -8.00 -1.28 19.60
N PHE A 52 -9.33 -1.46 19.64
CA PHE A 52 -10.24 -0.84 18.68
C PHE A 52 -10.12 0.67 18.66
N SER A 53 -10.18 1.33 19.82
CA SER A 53 -10.13 2.80 19.89
C SER A 53 -8.79 3.35 19.38
N SER A 54 -7.68 2.73 19.73
CA SER A 54 -6.36 3.18 19.29
C SER A 54 -6.12 2.90 17.81
N MET A 55 -6.43 1.70 17.32
CA MET A 55 -6.30 1.33 15.90
C MET A 55 -7.16 2.25 15.02
N MET A 56 -8.44 2.41 15.35
CA MET A 56 -9.34 3.27 14.57
C MET A 56 -8.93 4.73 14.64
N GLY A 57 -8.49 5.23 15.81
CA GLY A 57 -8.06 6.61 15.97
C GLY A 57 -6.86 6.97 15.09
N ILE A 58 -5.78 6.17 15.14
CA ILE A 58 -4.58 6.40 14.35
C ILE A 58 -4.87 6.23 12.85
N HIS A 59 -5.53 5.13 12.48
CA HIS A 59 -5.79 4.84 11.06
C HIS A 59 -6.81 5.79 10.44
N SER A 60 -7.66 6.47 11.23
CA SER A 60 -8.48 7.57 10.73
C SER A 60 -7.65 8.74 10.23
N LEU A 61 -6.60 9.12 10.96
CA LEU A 61 -5.67 10.17 10.51
C LEU A 61 -4.88 9.71 9.27
N ILE A 62 -4.28 8.52 9.33
CA ILE A 62 -3.51 7.95 8.21
C ILE A 62 -4.37 7.87 6.96
N SER A 63 -5.63 7.43 7.07
CA SER A 63 -6.53 7.26 5.94
C SER A 63 -6.84 8.56 5.18
N ILE A 64 -6.93 9.69 5.89
CA ILE A 64 -7.14 11.00 5.27
C ILE A 64 -5.92 11.40 4.43
N PHE A 65 -4.70 11.26 4.99
CA PHE A 65 -3.47 11.56 4.26
C PHE A 65 -3.30 10.65 3.05
N GLU A 66 -3.53 9.36 3.20
CA GLU A 66 -3.45 8.41 2.09
C GLU A 66 -4.51 8.66 1.02
N GLY A 67 -5.72 9.07 1.41
CA GLY A 67 -6.75 9.50 0.46
C GLY A 67 -6.32 10.72 -0.36
N ILE A 68 -5.67 11.70 0.26
CA ILE A 68 -5.12 12.87 -0.43
C ILE A 68 -3.99 12.45 -1.38
N ILE A 69 -3.04 11.62 -0.92
CA ILE A 69 -1.94 11.13 -1.74
C ILE A 69 -2.46 10.36 -2.95
N THR A 70 -3.49 9.52 -2.76
CA THR A 70 -4.13 8.76 -3.84
C THR A 70 -4.71 9.70 -4.90
N ILE A 71 -5.41 10.77 -4.50
CA ILE A 71 -5.95 11.74 -5.45
C ILE A 71 -4.82 12.49 -6.18
N VAL A 72 -3.79 12.94 -5.46
CA VAL A 72 -2.64 13.62 -6.08
C VAL A 72 -1.95 12.71 -7.08
N ALA A 73 -1.72 11.45 -6.74
CA ALA A 73 -1.12 10.46 -7.64
C ALA A 73 -1.97 10.28 -8.90
N LEU A 74 -3.28 10.06 -8.76
CA LEU A 74 -4.18 9.90 -9.91
C LEU A 74 -4.21 11.14 -10.81
N LEU A 75 -4.24 12.34 -10.23
CA LEU A 75 -4.20 13.59 -11.00
C LEU A 75 -2.87 13.74 -11.76
N SER A 76 -1.76 13.40 -11.12
CA SER A 76 -0.43 13.43 -11.75
C SER A 76 -0.37 12.46 -12.93
N PHE A 77 -0.86 11.23 -12.77
CA PHE A 77 -0.92 10.27 -13.87
C PHE A 77 -1.85 10.74 -15.00
N SER A 78 -3.07 11.21 -14.68
CA SER A 78 -3.98 11.75 -15.70
C SER A 78 -3.33 12.89 -16.48
N PHE A 79 -2.69 13.83 -15.80
CA PHE A 79 -1.99 14.94 -16.42
C PHE A 79 -0.90 14.47 -17.39
N ILE A 80 -0.06 13.50 -16.98
CA ILE A 80 0.99 12.93 -17.83
C ILE A 80 0.38 12.27 -19.08
N PHE A 81 -0.67 11.46 -18.90
CA PHE A 81 -1.24 10.69 -20.01
C PHE A 81 -2.09 11.52 -20.96
N GLU A 82 -2.72 12.59 -20.48
CA GLU A 82 -3.56 13.48 -21.30
C GLU A 82 -2.76 14.56 -22.02
N ASN A 83 -1.74 15.15 -21.38
CA ASN A 83 -1.03 16.32 -21.92
C ASN A 83 0.29 15.97 -22.64
N ILE A 84 0.87 14.81 -22.41
CA ILE A 84 2.11 14.41 -23.09
C ILE A 84 1.74 13.54 -24.30
N SER A 85 1.99 14.03 -25.51
CA SER A 85 1.65 13.32 -26.76
C SER A 85 2.61 12.17 -27.04
N SER A 86 3.90 12.38 -26.78
CA SER A 86 4.96 11.42 -27.10
C SER A 86 4.96 10.23 -26.12
N THR A 87 4.84 9.02 -26.65
CA THR A 87 4.90 7.79 -25.85
C THR A 87 6.20 7.66 -25.02
N PRO A 88 7.40 7.88 -25.58
CA PRO A 88 8.63 7.82 -24.77
C PRO A 88 8.67 8.89 -23.68
N ALA A 89 8.15 10.10 -23.93
CA ALA A 89 8.07 11.14 -22.93
C ALA A 89 7.12 10.79 -21.78
N LYS A 90 6.01 10.09 -22.03
CA LYS A 90 5.13 9.56 -20.99
C LYS A 90 5.88 8.61 -20.04
N TYR A 91 6.58 7.63 -20.62
CA TYR A 91 7.35 6.69 -19.81
C TYR A 91 8.47 7.38 -19.04
N LEU A 92 9.15 8.36 -19.62
CA LEU A 92 10.20 9.13 -18.94
C LEU A 92 9.61 9.95 -17.79
N SER A 93 8.45 10.57 -17.95
CA SER A 93 7.76 11.32 -16.88
C SER A 93 7.32 10.42 -15.74
N VAL A 94 6.76 9.25 -16.05
CA VAL A 94 6.40 8.25 -15.03
C VAL A 94 7.64 7.75 -14.30
N ALA A 95 8.71 7.41 -15.02
CA ALA A 95 9.98 7.00 -14.42
C ALA A 95 10.57 8.11 -13.52
N GLY A 96 10.51 9.36 -13.97
CA GLY A 96 10.93 10.52 -13.17
C GLY A 96 10.14 10.65 -11.85
N LEU A 97 8.83 10.44 -11.89
CA LEU A 97 7.99 10.43 -10.69
C LEU A 97 8.41 9.30 -9.72
N PHE A 98 8.66 8.09 -10.23
CA PHE A 98 9.17 7.00 -9.41
C PHE A 98 10.55 7.30 -8.81
N ILE A 99 11.45 7.91 -9.57
CA ILE A 99 12.77 8.31 -9.05
C ILE A 99 12.62 9.32 -7.91
N VAL A 100 11.71 10.30 -8.02
CA VAL A 100 11.42 11.26 -6.94
C VAL A 100 10.95 10.52 -5.69
N PHE A 101 10.02 9.58 -5.80
CA PHE A 101 9.58 8.78 -4.64
C PHE A 101 10.71 7.94 -4.04
N LEU A 102 11.57 7.33 -4.86
CA LEU A 102 12.73 6.59 -4.38
C LEU A 102 13.72 7.49 -3.62
N LEU A 103 13.94 8.71 -4.09
CA LEU A 103 14.80 9.67 -3.40
C LEU A 103 14.21 10.19 -2.09
N LEU A 104 12.90 10.03 -1.88
CA LEU A 104 12.24 10.37 -0.63
C LEU A 104 12.27 9.21 0.39
N THR A 105 12.55 7.97 -0.01
CA THR A 105 12.56 6.82 0.90
C THR A 105 13.51 6.94 2.09
N PRO A 106 14.71 7.53 1.99
CA PRO A 106 15.59 7.71 3.14
C PRO A 106 15.04 8.68 4.21
N PHE A 107 14.05 9.48 3.85
CA PHE A 107 13.37 10.40 4.78
C PHE A 107 12.13 9.78 5.43
N ALA A 108 11.86 8.50 5.15
CA ALA A 108 10.81 7.76 5.83
C ALA A 108 11.12 7.69 7.33
N SER A 109 10.08 7.81 8.15
CA SER A 109 10.23 7.76 9.59
C SER A 109 10.56 6.35 10.07
N ASN A 110 11.50 6.24 11.01
CA ASN A 110 11.79 4.99 11.73
C ASN A 110 10.83 4.80 12.93
N LEU A 111 9.82 5.66 13.08
CA LEU A 111 8.81 5.50 14.12
C LEU A 111 7.89 4.31 13.80
N PRO A 112 7.39 3.63 14.83
CA PRO A 112 6.49 2.49 14.65
C PRO A 112 5.26 2.90 13.82
N ASP A 113 4.82 2.01 12.95
CA ASP A 113 3.56 2.20 12.22
C ASP A 113 2.35 2.13 13.17
N GLY A 114 1.14 2.36 12.63
CA GLY A 114 -0.06 2.39 13.46
C GLY A 114 -0.36 1.07 14.18
N LEU A 115 0.03 -0.08 13.62
CA LEU A 115 -0.13 -1.38 14.25
C LEU A 115 0.94 -1.62 15.31
N GLU A 116 2.20 -1.38 14.96
CA GLU A 116 3.33 -1.50 15.87
C GLU A 116 3.15 -0.61 17.10
N TRP A 117 2.75 0.65 16.88
CA TRP A 117 2.48 1.59 17.96
C TRP A 117 1.41 1.07 18.95
N VAL A 118 0.31 0.49 18.44
CA VAL A 118 -0.72 -0.11 19.30
C VAL A 118 -0.19 -1.34 20.03
N ALA A 119 0.58 -2.17 19.33
CA ALA A 119 1.16 -3.39 19.89
C ALA A 119 2.18 -3.09 20.99
N GLU A 120 3.05 -2.10 20.81
CA GLU A 120 3.99 -1.61 21.82
C GLU A 120 3.26 -1.00 23.02
N LYS A 121 2.33 -0.07 22.74
CA LYS A 121 1.58 0.66 23.79
C LYS A 121 0.85 -0.26 24.75
N TYR A 122 0.38 -1.41 24.29
CA TYR A 122 -0.36 -2.37 25.12
C TYR A 122 0.44 -3.63 25.42
N ASN A 123 1.75 -3.63 25.17
CA ASN A 123 2.65 -4.77 25.40
C ASN A 123 2.14 -6.07 24.75
N LEU A 124 1.60 -5.96 23.54
CA LEU A 124 1.10 -7.12 22.78
C LEU A 124 2.23 -7.85 22.04
N LEU A 125 3.38 -7.19 21.86
CA LEU A 125 4.56 -7.81 21.26
C LEU A 125 5.17 -8.80 22.26
N LYS A 126 5.13 -10.08 21.92
CA LYS A 126 5.94 -11.08 22.61
C LYS A 126 7.26 -11.16 21.88
N GLU A 127 8.38 -11.04 22.60
CA GLU A 127 9.71 -11.32 22.07
C GLU A 127 9.84 -12.82 21.80
N ASN A 128 9.30 -13.26 20.69
CA ASN A 128 9.50 -14.61 20.19
C ASN A 128 10.49 -14.52 19.02
N GLU A 129 11.35 -15.53 18.91
CA GLU A 129 12.21 -15.65 17.74
C GLU A 129 11.32 -15.69 16.45
N PRO A 130 11.65 -14.93 15.41
CA PRO A 130 10.88 -14.93 14.19
C PRO A 130 10.91 -16.31 13.54
N LEU A 131 9.78 -16.81 13.07
CA LEU A 131 9.67 -18.08 12.36
C LEU A 131 10.57 -18.16 11.12
N PHE A 132 10.83 -17.03 10.50
CA PHE A 132 11.78 -16.88 9.39
C PHE A 132 12.32 -15.45 9.36
N VAL A 133 13.52 -15.30 8.83
CA VAL A 133 14.12 -13.99 8.60
C VAL A 133 13.77 -13.55 7.17
N ALA A 134 13.25 -12.34 7.02
CA ALA A 134 12.94 -11.77 5.71
C ALA A 134 14.21 -11.65 4.85
N LEU A 135 14.05 -11.69 3.51
CA LEU A 135 15.18 -11.52 2.56
C LEU A 135 15.81 -10.14 2.68
N ILE A 136 15.02 -9.13 2.99
CA ILE A 136 15.42 -7.73 3.16
C ILE A 136 14.79 -7.24 4.47
N PRO A 137 15.35 -7.65 5.64
CA PRO A 137 14.82 -7.21 6.93
C PRO A 137 15.03 -5.70 7.09
N ASP A 138 14.07 -5.01 7.69
CA ASP A 138 14.11 -3.58 8.02
C ASP A 138 14.50 -2.70 6.83
N TYR A 139 14.06 -3.10 5.63
CA TYR A 139 14.41 -2.43 4.37
C TYR A 139 15.92 -2.25 4.16
N SER A 140 16.73 -3.16 4.68
CA SER A 140 18.20 -3.10 4.62
C SER A 140 18.81 -4.33 3.96
N PHE A 141 19.83 -4.11 3.12
CA PHE A 141 20.62 -5.19 2.54
C PHE A 141 21.84 -5.50 3.41
N LYS A 142 21.98 -6.75 3.81
CA LYS A 142 23.16 -7.22 4.54
C LYS A 142 24.44 -6.96 3.69
N GLY A 143 25.39 -6.27 4.29
CA GLY A 143 26.69 -5.96 3.64
C GLY A 143 26.80 -4.54 3.05
N ILE A 144 25.70 -3.77 3.03
CA ILE A 144 25.75 -2.36 2.64
C ILE A 144 25.77 -1.51 3.91
N GLN A 145 26.92 -0.88 4.18
CA GLN A 145 27.10 -0.05 5.39
C GLN A 145 26.40 1.30 5.32
N ASN A 146 26.11 1.80 4.12
CA ASN A 146 25.42 3.07 3.92
C ASN A 146 23.90 2.84 3.98
N GLU A 147 23.27 3.29 5.07
CA GLU A 147 21.83 3.13 5.32
C GLU A 147 20.98 3.72 4.19
N ILE A 148 21.32 4.93 3.70
CA ILE A 148 20.58 5.59 2.62
C ILE A 148 20.60 4.74 1.35
N LEU A 149 21.78 4.24 0.98
CA LEU A 149 21.95 3.39 -0.21
C LEU A 149 21.19 2.06 -0.03
N SER A 150 21.27 1.47 1.14
CA SER A 150 20.57 0.23 1.47
C SER A 150 19.05 0.38 1.33
N THR A 151 18.48 1.45 1.89
CA THR A 151 17.04 1.74 1.82
C THR A 151 16.58 2.04 0.38
N ILE A 152 17.34 2.81 -0.40
CA ILE A 152 17.03 3.08 -1.81
C ILE A 152 17.04 1.77 -2.62
N LEU A 153 18.01 0.90 -2.41
CA LEU A 153 18.08 -0.40 -3.10
C LEU A 153 16.93 -1.32 -2.69
N ALA A 154 16.57 -1.35 -1.41
CA ALA A 154 15.42 -2.11 -0.92
C ALA A 154 14.10 -1.61 -1.52
N GLY A 155 13.89 -0.29 -1.56
CA GLY A 155 12.74 0.33 -2.20
C GLY A 155 12.67 0.04 -3.70
N THR A 156 13.81 0.11 -4.39
CA THR A 156 13.91 -0.23 -5.82
C THR A 156 13.53 -1.68 -6.07
N ALA A 157 14.06 -2.61 -5.28
CA ALA A 157 13.74 -4.03 -5.39
C ALA A 157 12.25 -4.27 -5.14
N GLY A 158 11.65 -3.63 -4.12
CA GLY A 158 10.22 -3.73 -3.83
C GLY A 158 9.35 -3.25 -4.99
N ILE A 159 9.69 -2.10 -5.60
CA ILE A 159 8.98 -1.57 -6.78
C ILE A 159 9.06 -2.55 -7.95
N LEU A 160 10.25 -3.06 -8.27
CA LEU A 160 10.43 -4.00 -9.38
C LEU A 160 9.65 -5.29 -9.18
N ILE A 161 9.66 -5.86 -7.98
CA ILE A 161 8.88 -7.06 -7.63
C ILE A 161 7.39 -6.79 -7.77
N THR A 162 6.91 -5.66 -7.26
CA THR A 162 5.49 -5.29 -7.33
C THR A 162 5.04 -5.09 -8.78
N LEU A 163 5.84 -4.43 -9.61
CA LEU A 163 5.57 -4.26 -11.04
C LEU A 163 5.56 -5.61 -11.77
N LEU A 164 6.47 -6.50 -11.46
CA LEU A 164 6.53 -7.83 -12.05
C LEU A 164 5.26 -8.63 -11.71
N ILE A 165 4.91 -8.72 -10.43
CA ILE A 165 3.70 -9.44 -9.97
C ILE A 165 2.44 -8.85 -10.60
N SER A 166 2.31 -7.52 -10.60
CA SER A 166 1.16 -6.83 -11.19
C SER A 166 1.04 -7.08 -12.69
N SER A 167 2.17 -7.08 -13.40
CA SER A 167 2.22 -7.37 -14.84
C SER A 167 1.81 -8.81 -15.14
N VAL A 168 2.31 -9.77 -14.38
CA VAL A 168 1.94 -11.20 -14.51
C VAL A 168 0.45 -11.39 -14.22
N MET A 169 -0.07 -10.78 -13.14
CA MET A 169 -1.51 -10.84 -12.85
C MET A 169 -2.36 -10.26 -13.98
N MET A 170 -1.95 -9.12 -14.55
CA MET A 170 -2.66 -8.51 -15.67
C MET A 170 -2.69 -9.43 -16.89
N LEU A 171 -1.59 -10.10 -17.22
CA LEU A 171 -1.52 -11.06 -18.33
C LEU A 171 -2.46 -12.25 -18.09
N ILE A 172 -2.48 -12.80 -16.87
CA ILE A 172 -3.38 -13.90 -16.52
C ILE A 172 -4.86 -13.50 -16.66
N LEU A 173 -5.21 -12.30 -16.18
CA LEU A 173 -6.58 -11.78 -16.26
C LEU A 173 -7.01 -11.55 -17.71
N LYS A 174 -6.15 -10.95 -18.55
CA LYS A 174 -6.40 -10.77 -19.99
C LYS A 174 -6.58 -12.11 -20.70
N ALA A 175 -5.75 -13.10 -20.42
CA ALA A 175 -5.87 -14.43 -21.01
C ALA A 175 -7.21 -15.10 -20.67
N LYS A 176 -7.68 -14.95 -19.41
CA LYS A 176 -9.00 -15.46 -18.99
C LYS A 176 -10.16 -14.74 -19.70
N GLN A 177 -10.07 -13.44 -19.89
CA GLN A 177 -11.11 -12.66 -20.60
C GLN A 177 -11.21 -13.09 -22.07
N VAL A 178 -10.09 -13.24 -22.77
CA VAL A 178 -10.05 -13.71 -24.15
C VAL A 178 -10.66 -15.12 -24.28
N LYS A 179 -10.29 -16.05 -23.36
CA LYS A 179 -10.86 -17.40 -23.36
C LYS A 179 -12.38 -17.40 -23.15
N LYS A 180 -12.90 -16.53 -22.28
CA LYS A 180 -14.34 -16.40 -22.03
C LYS A 180 -15.09 -15.83 -23.23
N SER A 181 -14.48 -14.89 -23.95
CA SER A 181 -15.04 -14.31 -25.19
C SER A 181 -15.14 -15.36 -26.31
N ILE A 182 -14.17 -16.26 -26.43
CA ILE A 182 -14.17 -17.32 -27.46
C ILE A 182 -15.19 -18.43 -27.13
N GLN A 183 -15.42 -18.72 -25.84
CA GLN A 183 -16.37 -19.77 -25.43
C GLN A 183 -17.84 -19.30 -25.39
N GLY A 184 -18.08 -18.00 -25.46
CA GLY A 184 -19.43 -17.41 -25.45
C GLY A 184 -19.90 -16.91 -26.82
N ALA A 185 -19.11 -17.10 -27.86
CA ALA A 185 -19.43 -16.87 -29.28
C ALA A 185 -19.69 -18.19 -29.99
#